data_ca400741bbb5ec47d58ae3a68ccce533
#
_entry.id   ca400741bbb5ec47d58ae3a68ccce533
#
_cell.length_a   1.000
_cell.length_b   1.000
_cell.length_c   1.000
_cell.angle_alpha   90.00
_cell.angle_beta   90.00
_cell.angle_gamma   90.00
#
_symmetry.space_group_name_H-M   'P 1'
#
loop_
_entity.id
_entity.type
_entity.pdbx_description
1 polymer ?
#
loop_
_entity_poly.entity_id
_entity_poly.type
_entity_poly.pdbx_seq_one_letter_code
_entity_poly.pdbx_strand_id
1 'polypeptide(L)'
;MNTLKNIFAVAVIVVGLAAATFAQTSLPSLNGGTVDVQAQKGKVVVLAVGAKWLRLSEKQAQFTTALAKKYGGKNVAIYFIATDSTNPKSKNQATDEEIREWATKNNLNAVVLRDPEGAAVLGKFSIDQLPAFVVLDKNGAMSGEAFTGIDPNFDITVPISKKIDSLL
;
A
#
# COMPACT_ATOMS: atom_id res chain seq x y z
N MET A 1 57.81 31.35 -36.67
CA MET A 1 56.38 31.68 -36.74
C MET A 1 55.64 30.42 -36.33
N ASN A 2 55.40 30.23 -35.02
CA ASN A 2 54.70 29.04 -34.49
C ASN A 2 53.36 29.47 -33.91
N THR A 3 52.31 29.06 -34.56
CA THR A 3 50.93 29.26 -34.11
C THR A 3 50.51 28.14 -33.16
N LEU A 4 50.46 28.48 -31.87
CA LEU A 4 49.84 27.57 -30.86
C LEU A 4 48.30 27.54 -31.09
N LYS A 5 47.80 26.36 -31.37
CA LYS A 5 46.36 26.10 -31.35
C LYS A 5 45.90 25.70 -29.95
N ASN A 6 45.16 26.60 -29.30
CA ASN A 6 44.53 26.29 -28.01
C ASN A 6 43.31 25.39 -28.27
N ILE A 7 43.37 24.16 -27.79
CA ILE A 7 42.25 23.23 -27.75
C ILE A 7 41.59 23.39 -26.39
N PHE A 8 40.42 24.05 -26.35
CA PHE A 8 39.55 24.04 -25.16
C PHE A 8 38.80 22.72 -25.13
N ALA A 9 39.15 21.85 -24.19
CA ALA A 9 38.36 20.66 -23.90
C ALA A 9 37.19 21.06 -22.98
N VAL A 10 35.97 21.04 -23.50
CA VAL A 10 34.77 21.22 -22.71
C VAL A 10 34.40 19.86 -22.10
N ALA A 11 34.63 19.72 -20.80
CA ALA A 11 34.19 18.55 -20.04
C ALA A 11 32.70 18.70 -19.74
N VAL A 12 31.86 17.93 -20.43
CA VAL A 12 30.45 17.81 -20.12
C VAL A 12 30.30 16.88 -18.94
N ILE A 13 30.00 17.42 -17.75
CA ILE A 13 29.64 16.65 -16.56
C ILE A 13 28.17 16.21 -16.72
N VAL A 14 27.95 14.96 -17.09
CA VAL A 14 26.62 14.35 -17.05
C VAL A 14 26.33 13.98 -15.59
N VAL A 15 25.56 14.83 -14.91
CA VAL A 15 25.00 14.49 -13.59
C VAL A 15 23.87 13.50 -13.83
N GLY A 16 24.17 12.21 -13.69
CA GLY A 16 23.16 11.15 -13.71
C GLY A 16 22.26 11.30 -12.48
N LEU A 17 21.00 11.73 -12.66
CA LEU A 17 19.96 11.56 -11.64
C LEU A 17 19.72 10.05 -11.49
N ALA A 18 20.26 9.45 -10.44
CA ALA A 18 19.86 8.13 -9.99
C ALA A 18 18.43 8.24 -9.46
N ALA A 19 17.43 7.99 -10.31
CA ALA A 19 16.09 7.75 -9.86
C ALA A 19 16.13 6.48 -8.99
N ALA A 20 15.84 6.62 -7.69
CA ALA A 20 15.67 5.48 -6.81
C ALA A 20 14.47 4.67 -7.35
N THR A 21 14.75 3.58 -8.07
CA THR A 21 13.74 2.61 -8.48
C THR A 21 13.36 1.81 -7.24
N PHE A 22 12.32 2.24 -6.54
CA PHE A 22 11.67 1.38 -5.56
C PHE A 22 11.16 0.15 -6.32
N ALA A 23 11.54 -1.04 -5.84
CA ALA A 23 11.00 -2.27 -6.41
C ALA A 23 9.47 -2.20 -6.33
N GLN A 24 8.81 -2.18 -7.47
CA GLN A 24 7.37 -2.02 -7.61
C GLN A 24 6.64 -3.16 -6.88
N THR A 25 5.54 -2.82 -6.19
CA THR A 25 4.66 -3.80 -5.54
C THR A 25 3.35 -3.88 -6.31
N SER A 26 3.35 -4.70 -7.34
CA SER A 26 2.16 -4.97 -8.16
C SER A 26 1.39 -6.15 -7.61
N LEU A 27 0.13 -5.93 -7.23
CA LEU A 27 -0.74 -6.93 -6.64
C LEU A 27 -1.97 -7.17 -7.53
N PRO A 28 -2.42 -8.42 -7.73
CA PRO A 28 -3.66 -8.72 -8.42
C PRO A 28 -4.86 -8.12 -7.68
N SER A 29 -5.79 -7.52 -8.43
CA SER A 29 -7.06 -7.04 -7.90
C SER A 29 -8.14 -8.09 -8.06
N LEU A 30 -8.98 -8.28 -7.04
CA LEU A 30 -10.15 -9.15 -7.15
C LEU A 30 -11.18 -8.66 -8.18
N ASN A 31 -11.11 -7.38 -8.57
CA ASN A 31 -11.94 -6.80 -9.63
C ASN A 31 -11.31 -6.94 -11.03
N GLY A 32 -10.20 -7.65 -11.14
CA GLY A 32 -9.42 -7.82 -12.37
C GLY A 32 -8.28 -6.83 -12.51
N GLY A 33 -7.27 -7.22 -13.28
CA GLY A 33 -6.04 -6.45 -13.47
C GLY A 33 -5.10 -6.50 -12.26
N THR A 34 -4.09 -5.63 -12.29
CA THR A 34 -3.08 -5.48 -11.23
C THR A 34 -2.96 -4.02 -10.82
N VAL A 35 -2.62 -3.79 -9.57
CA VAL A 35 -2.36 -2.45 -9.01
C VAL A 35 -0.96 -2.41 -8.44
N ASP A 36 -0.14 -1.49 -8.93
CA ASP A 36 1.11 -1.15 -8.27
C ASP A 36 0.81 -0.11 -7.19
N VAL A 37 0.88 -0.55 -5.93
CA VAL A 37 0.52 0.30 -4.79
C VAL A 37 1.51 1.44 -4.54
N GLN A 38 2.74 1.33 -5.03
CA GLN A 38 3.76 2.38 -4.90
C GLN A 38 3.83 3.32 -6.10
N ALA A 39 3.29 2.92 -7.25
CA ALA A 39 3.27 3.73 -8.46
C ALA A 39 2.07 4.69 -8.55
N GLN A 40 1.31 4.88 -7.47
CA GLN A 40 0.16 5.80 -7.39
C GLN A 40 0.62 7.27 -7.26
N LYS A 41 1.45 7.74 -8.20
CA LYS A 41 2.08 9.07 -8.14
C LYS A 41 1.09 10.19 -7.89
N GLY A 42 1.46 11.10 -6.98
CA GLY A 42 0.64 12.24 -6.60
C GLY A 42 -0.51 11.91 -5.63
N LYS A 43 -0.68 10.64 -5.25
CA LYS A 43 -1.67 10.21 -4.26
C LYS A 43 -1.00 9.73 -2.98
N VAL A 44 -1.58 10.05 -1.85
CA VAL A 44 -1.33 9.35 -0.60
C VAL A 44 -2.01 7.99 -0.68
N VAL A 45 -1.32 6.91 -0.33
CA VAL A 45 -1.88 5.56 -0.40
C VAL A 45 -2.03 4.99 1.00
N VAL A 46 -3.20 4.41 1.29
CA VAL A 46 -3.45 3.68 2.51
C VAL A 46 -3.65 2.20 2.17
N LEU A 47 -2.85 1.35 2.77
CA LEU A 47 -2.95 -0.09 2.65
C LEU A 47 -3.49 -0.66 3.96
N ALA A 48 -4.68 -1.25 3.93
CA ALA A 48 -5.22 -2.05 5.01
C ALA A 48 -4.83 -3.50 4.76
N VAL A 49 -3.85 -4.01 5.51
CA VAL A 49 -3.31 -5.36 5.32
C VAL A 49 -3.94 -6.30 6.35
N GLY A 50 -4.67 -7.30 5.88
CA GLY A 50 -5.42 -8.21 6.75
C GLY A 50 -5.79 -9.52 6.06
N ALA A 51 -6.61 -10.33 6.71
CA ALA A 51 -7.05 -11.61 6.20
C ALA A 51 -8.48 -11.95 6.69
N LYS A 52 -9.24 -12.65 5.89
CA LYS A 52 -10.61 -13.10 6.21
C LYS A 52 -10.67 -13.90 7.51
N TRP A 53 -9.66 -14.74 7.78
CA TRP A 53 -9.62 -15.59 8.99
C TRP A 53 -9.30 -14.80 10.27
N LEU A 54 -8.80 -13.56 10.18
CA LEU A 54 -8.52 -12.70 11.33
C LEU A 54 -9.80 -11.98 11.77
N ARG A 55 -10.26 -12.26 12.98
CA ARG A 55 -11.47 -11.62 13.52
C ARG A 55 -11.40 -10.09 13.55
N LEU A 56 -10.22 -9.52 13.84
CA LEU A 56 -10.03 -8.07 13.84
C LEU A 56 -10.06 -7.43 12.44
N SER A 57 -9.92 -8.23 11.37
CA SER A 57 -10.07 -7.71 10.00
C SER A 57 -11.50 -7.27 9.67
N GLU A 58 -12.52 -7.77 10.38
CA GLU A 58 -13.89 -7.25 10.26
C GLU A 58 -13.96 -5.79 10.73
N LYS A 59 -13.31 -5.49 11.86
CA LYS A 59 -13.21 -4.11 12.37
C LYS A 59 -12.33 -3.25 11.47
N GLN A 60 -11.25 -3.80 10.96
CA GLN A 60 -10.39 -3.14 9.98
C GLN A 60 -11.15 -2.76 8.70
N ALA A 61 -12.04 -3.62 8.20
CA ALA A 61 -12.88 -3.32 7.04
C ALA A 61 -13.79 -2.10 7.30
N GLN A 62 -14.36 -1.97 8.51
CA GLN A 62 -15.16 -0.81 8.91
C GLN A 62 -14.30 0.47 8.92
N PHE A 63 -13.11 0.43 9.50
CA PHE A 63 -12.18 1.56 9.50
C PHE A 63 -11.72 1.93 8.09
N THR A 64 -11.44 0.94 7.25
CA THR A 64 -11.07 1.15 5.84
C THR A 64 -12.19 1.86 5.08
N THR A 65 -13.43 1.44 5.28
CA THR A 65 -14.62 2.06 4.67
C THR A 65 -14.84 3.49 5.16
N ALA A 66 -14.63 3.75 6.46
CA ALA A 66 -14.71 5.10 7.03
C ALA A 66 -13.66 6.04 6.42
N LEU A 67 -12.41 5.56 6.27
CA LEU A 67 -11.34 6.31 5.60
C LEU A 67 -11.67 6.55 4.11
N ALA A 68 -12.15 5.53 3.39
CA ALA A 68 -12.54 5.67 1.99
C ALA A 68 -13.65 6.71 1.79
N LYS A 69 -14.62 6.76 2.70
CA LYS A 69 -15.69 7.77 2.71
C LYS A 69 -15.13 9.17 3.00
N LYS A 70 -14.26 9.30 4.00
CA LYS A 70 -13.67 10.59 4.42
C LYS A 70 -12.81 11.21 3.34
N TYR A 71 -12.07 10.38 2.59
CA TYR A 71 -11.11 10.84 1.59
C TYR A 71 -11.60 10.67 0.14
N GLY A 72 -12.86 10.29 -0.06
CA GLY A 72 -13.48 10.22 -1.38
C GLY A 72 -13.36 11.56 -2.12
N GLY A 73 -12.90 11.52 -3.38
CA GLY A 73 -12.68 12.72 -4.20
C GLY A 73 -11.39 13.49 -3.91
N LYS A 74 -10.57 13.06 -2.92
CA LYS A 74 -9.24 13.61 -2.65
C LYS A 74 -8.14 12.79 -3.32
N ASN A 75 -6.91 13.30 -3.36
CA ASN A 75 -5.75 12.58 -3.87
C ASN A 75 -5.27 11.49 -2.89
N VAL A 76 -6.16 10.60 -2.51
CA VAL A 76 -5.92 9.44 -1.64
C VAL A 76 -6.42 8.19 -2.33
N ALA A 77 -5.62 7.14 -2.35
CA ALA A 77 -6.02 5.80 -2.78
C ALA A 77 -6.03 4.87 -1.57
N ILE A 78 -7.07 4.07 -1.43
CA ILE A 78 -7.23 3.15 -0.30
C ILE A 78 -7.47 1.75 -0.83
N TYR A 79 -6.65 0.80 -0.37
CA TYR A 79 -6.70 -0.60 -0.75
C TYR A 79 -6.80 -1.49 0.48
N PHE A 80 -7.54 -2.59 0.35
CA PHE A 80 -7.47 -3.69 1.28
C PHE A 80 -6.63 -4.81 0.66
N ILE A 81 -5.61 -5.29 1.37
CA ILE A 81 -4.73 -6.38 0.92
C ILE A 81 -5.08 -7.63 1.71
N ALA A 82 -5.67 -8.61 1.01
CA ALA A 82 -6.03 -9.90 1.58
C ALA A 82 -4.83 -10.85 1.52
N THR A 83 -4.35 -11.25 2.71
CA THR A 83 -3.16 -12.11 2.88
C THR A 83 -3.52 -13.58 3.13
N ASP A 84 -4.77 -13.96 2.95
CA ASP A 84 -5.22 -15.34 3.06
C ASP A 84 -4.42 -16.26 2.12
N SER A 85 -4.11 -17.48 2.58
CA SER A 85 -3.34 -18.44 1.81
C SER A 85 -4.10 -18.93 0.57
N THR A 86 -3.37 -19.22 -0.51
CA THR A 86 -3.89 -19.97 -1.65
C THR A 86 -3.63 -21.46 -1.57
N ASN A 87 -2.83 -21.90 -0.59
CA ASN A 87 -2.53 -23.31 -0.40
C ASN A 87 -3.73 -24.06 0.20
N PRO A 88 -4.33 -25.06 -0.52
CA PRO A 88 -5.51 -25.78 -0.03
C PRO A 88 -5.29 -26.57 1.25
N LYS A 89 -4.04 -26.80 1.65
CA LYS A 89 -3.69 -27.47 2.92
C LYS A 89 -3.54 -26.49 4.10
N SER A 90 -3.56 -25.19 3.83
CA SER A 90 -3.48 -24.17 4.88
C SER A 90 -4.81 -24.02 5.61
N LYS A 91 -4.75 -23.91 6.94
CA LYS A 91 -5.93 -23.55 7.75
C LYS A 91 -6.45 -22.14 7.47
N ASN A 92 -5.59 -21.30 6.89
CA ASN A 92 -5.86 -19.91 6.56
C ASN A 92 -6.12 -19.72 5.05
N GLN A 93 -6.46 -20.82 4.36
CA GLN A 93 -6.78 -20.77 2.95
C GLN A 93 -8.10 -20.03 2.72
N ALA A 94 -8.13 -19.17 1.69
CA ALA A 94 -9.35 -18.63 1.14
C ALA A 94 -9.22 -18.42 -0.37
N THR A 95 -10.29 -18.77 -1.07
CA THR A 95 -10.42 -18.47 -2.50
C THR A 95 -10.73 -16.99 -2.69
N ASP A 96 -10.53 -16.49 -3.90
CA ASP A 96 -10.88 -15.11 -4.26
C ASP A 96 -12.38 -14.84 -4.10
N GLU A 97 -13.24 -15.85 -4.37
CA GLU A 97 -14.67 -15.73 -4.19
C GLU A 97 -15.05 -15.58 -2.73
N GLU A 98 -14.50 -16.42 -1.85
CA GLU A 98 -14.73 -16.31 -0.41
C GLU A 98 -14.29 -14.97 0.17
N ILE A 99 -13.22 -14.37 -0.39
CA ILE A 99 -12.77 -13.03 0.03
C ILE A 99 -13.72 -11.95 -0.48
N ARG A 100 -14.24 -12.07 -1.71
CA ARG A 100 -15.29 -11.14 -2.22
C ARG A 100 -16.55 -11.20 -1.37
N GLU A 101 -17.02 -12.40 -1.04
CA GLU A 101 -18.18 -12.59 -0.15
C GLU A 101 -17.94 -11.96 1.23
N TRP A 102 -16.76 -12.21 1.81
CA TRP A 102 -16.37 -11.61 3.07
C TRP A 102 -16.33 -10.08 3.00
N ALA A 103 -15.73 -9.51 1.95
CA ALA A 103 -15.68 -8.06 1.74
C ALA A 103 -17.09 -7.46 1.62
N THR A 104 -17.98 -8.12 0.88
CA THR A 104 -19.39 -7.71 0.72
C THR A 104 -20.14 -7.76 2.06
N LYS A 105 -20.00 -8.86 2.79
CA LYS A 105 -20.62 -9.04 4.12
C LYS A 105 -20.20 -7.96 5.12
N ASN A 106 -18.94 -7.52 5.02
CA ASN A 106 -18.38 -6.48 5.91
C ASN A 106 -18.54 -5.05 5.36
N ASN A 107 -19.30 -4.88 4.26
CA ASN A 107 -19.52 -3.59 3.60
C ASN A 107 -18.19 -2.86 3.29
N LEU A 108 -17.16 -3.61 2.90
CA LEU A 108 -15.83 -3.04 2.60
C LEU A 108 -15.90 -2.21 1.32
N ASN A 109 -15.75 -0.90 1.45
CA ASN A 109 -15.73 0.04 0.34
C ASN A 109 -14.28 0.42 -0.04
N ALA A 110 -13.53 -0.55 -0.51
CA ALA A 110 -12.19 -0.37 -1.04
C ALA A 110 -11.89 -1.45 -2.09
N VAL A 111 -10.95 -1.18 -2.99
CA VAL A 111 -10.46 -2.20 -3.92
C VAL A 111 -9.67 -3.24 -3.13
N VAL A 112 -10.03 -4.52 -3.30
CA VAL A 112 -9.35 -5.63 -2.64
C VAL A 112 -8.26 -6.18 -3.56
N LEU A 113 -7.04 -6.22 -3.04
CA LEU A 113 -5.86 -6.79 -3.69
C LEU A 113 -5.47 -8.10 -3.02
N ARG A 114 -4.84 -9.00 -3.77
CA ARG A 114 -4.36 -10.30 -3.28
C ARG A 114 -2.86 -10.27 -3.07
N ASP A 115 -2.44 -10.71 -1.89
CA ASP A 115 -1.04 -10.98 -1.56
C ASP A 115 -0.97 -12.21 -0.62
N PRO A 116 -1.07 -13.42 -1.19
CA PRO A 116 -1.07 -14.65 -0.38
C PRO A 116 0.11 -14.70 0.58
N GLU A 117 -0.18 -15.03 1.86
CA GLU A 117 0.77 -15.04 2.99
C GLU A 117 1.46 -13.67 3.22
N GLY A 118 1.05 -12.60 2.54
CA GLY A 118 1.69 -11.29 2.66
C GLY A 118 3.09 -11.23 2.07
N ALA A 119 3.39 -12.10 1.10
CA ALA A 119 4.73 -12.32 0.56
C ALA A 119 5.37 -11.05 -0.01
N ALA A 120 4.56 -10.16 -0.60
CA ALA A 120 5.04 -8.92 -1.18
C ALA A 120 5.07 -7.75 -0.20
N VAL A 121 4.15 -7.70 0.77
CA VAL A 121 3.95 -6.49 1.59
C VAL A 121 4.51 -6.59 3.00
N LEU A 122 4.47 -7.76 3.65
CA LEU A 122 4.84 -7.84 5.08
C LEU A 122 6.28 -7.43 5.33
N GLY A 123 7.24 -8.07 4.65
CA GLY A 123 8.65 -7.73 4.80
C GLY A 123 8.99 -6.34 4.27
N LYS A 124 8.36 -5.94 3.16
CA LYS A 124 8.64 -4.65 2.51
C LYS A 124 8.23 -3.45 3.35
N PHE A 125 7.11 -3.55 4.06
CA PHE A 125 6.60 -2.46 4.90
C PHE A 125 6.80 -2.73 6.40
N SER A 126 7.70 -3.67 6.75
CA SER A 126 8.04 -4.00 8.14
C SER A 126 6.81 -4.27 9.00
N ILE A 127 5.85 -5.02 8.45
CA ILE A 127 4.61 -5.40 9.15
C ILE A 127 4.89 -6.70 9.89
N ASP A 128 4.94 -6.64 11.21
CA ASP A 128 5.20 -7.76 12.12
C ASP A 128 3.92 -8.35 12.73
N GLN A 129 2.82 -7.62 12.66
CA GLN A 129 1.53 -8.04 13.23
C GLN A 129 0.37 -7.64 12.31
N LEU A 130 -0.55 -8.58 12.08
CA LEU A 130 -1.80 -8.36 11.36
C LEU A 130 -3.00 -8.32 12.32
N PRO A 131 -4.06 -7.59 11.99
CA PRO A 131 -4.18 -6.67 10.85
C PRO A 131 -3.41 -5.37 11.07
N ALA A 132 -3.01 -4.71 9.98
CA ALA A 132 -2.21 -3.48 10.00
C ALA A 132 -2.70 -2.45 8.98
N PHE A 133 -2.33 -1.18 9.20
CA PHE A 133 -2.43 -0.14 8.18
C PHE A 133 -1.04 0.44 7.87
N VAL A 134 -0.79 0.70 6.60
CA VAL A 134 0.40 1.39 6.11
C VAL A 134 -0.02 2.62 5.35
N VAL A 135 0.69 3.73 5.53
CA VAL A 135 0.48 4.96 4.76
C VAL A 135 1.72 5.22 3.90
N LEU A 136 1.52 5.36 2.59
CA LEU A 136 2.55 5.76 1.64
C LEU A 136 2.33 7.22 1.25
N ASP A 137 3.42 7.95 1.06
CA ASP A 137 3.40 9.32 0.58
C ASP A 137 3.12 9.42 -0.94
N LYS A 138 3.06 10.62 -1.47
CA LYS A 138 2.81 10.90 -2.90
C LYS A 138 3.89 10.34 -3.85
N ASN A 139 5.03 9.92 -3.32
CA ASN A 139 6.11 9.29 -4.07
C ASN A 139 6.11 7.76 -3.96
N GLY A 140 5.18 7.18 -3.19
CA GLY A 140 5.08 5.75 -2.94
C GLY A 140 6.01 5.23 -1.84
N ALA A 141 6.67 6.12 -1.10
CA ALA A 141 7.48 5.75 0.06
C ALA A 141 6.61 5.61 1.32
N MET A 142 6.95 4.66 2.20
CA MET A 142 6.27 4.49 3.48
C MET A 142 6.47 5.71 4.38
N SER A 143 5.39 6.25 4.92
CA SER A 143 5.40 7.44 5.78
C SER A 143 5.18 7.07 7.24
N GLY A 144 6.27 6.89 7.97
CA GLY A 144 6.27 6.43 9.34
C GLY A 144 6.15 4.91 9.45
N GLU A 145 5.85 4.42 10.66
CA GLU A 145 5.68 2.98 10.93
C GLU A 145 4.28 2.50 10.56
N ALA A 146 4.10 1.19 10.42
CA ALA A 146 2.81 0.56 10.26
C ALA A 146 1.97 0.74 11.55
N PHE A 147 0.67 0.99 11.39
CA PHE A 147 -0.28 0.97 12.49
C PHE A 147 -0.72 -0.48 12.72
N THR A 148 -0.14 -1.13 13.72
CA THR A 148 -0.43 -2.52 14.10
C THR A 148 -1.21 -2.58 15.42
N GLY A 149 -1.60 -3.78 15.85
CA GLY A 149 -2.27 -3.97 17.16
C GLY A 149 -3.61 -3.26 17.23
N ILE A 150 -4.47 -3.43 16.22
CA ILE A 150 -5.79 -2.77 16.15
C ILE A 150 -6.61 -3.12 17.39
N ASP A 151 -6.88 -2.11 18.22
CA ASP A 151 -7.83 -2.19 19.33
C ASP A 151 -9.24 -1.87 18.78
N PRO A 152 -10.23 -2.76 18.91
CA PRO A 152 -11.59 -2.50 18.43
C PRO A 152 -12.30 -1.36 19.17
N ASN A 153 -11.83 -0.98 20.36
CA ASN A 153 -12.37 0.12 21.16
C ASN A 153 -11.69 1.47 20.89
N PHE A 154 -10.60 1.48 20.11
CA PHE A 154 -9.88 2.68 19.73
C PHE A 154 -10.13 3.01 18.26
N ASP A 155 -10.48 4.26 17.97
CA ASP A 155 -10.67 4.71 16.60
C ASP A 155 -9.32 5.01 15.94
N ILE A 156 -8.73 3.98 15.33
CA ILE A 156 -7.46 4.08 14.62
C ILE A 156 -7.53 5.00 13.38
N THR A 157 -8.73 5.35 12.91
CA THR A 157 -8.87 6.27 11.77
C THR A 157 -8.42 7.69 12.13
N VAL A 158 -8.40 8.04 13.42
CA VAL A 158 -7.96 9.35 13.89
C VAL A 158 -6.47 9.57 13.62
N PRO A 159 -5.53 8.74 14.15
CA PRO A 159 -4.11 8.92 13.87
C PRO A 159 -3.77 8.67 12.40
N ILE A 160 -4.43 7.73 11.71
CA ILE A 160 -4.25 7.51 10.27
C ILE A 160 -4.66 8.76 9.49
N SER A 161 -5.81 9.37 9.81
CA SER A 161 -6.25 10.61 9.17
C SER A 161 -5.27 11.75 9.40
N LYS A 162 -4.77 11.92 10.61
CA LYS A 162 -3.74 12.93 10.90
C LYS A 162 -2.50 12.74 10.02
N LYS A 163 -2.08 11.49 9.82
CA LYS A 163 -0.97 11.16 8.92
C LYS A 163 -1.31 11.50 7.47
N ILE A 164 -2.46 11.09 6.96
CA ILE A 164 -2.90 11.40 5.58
C ILE A 164 -2.95 12.91 5.36
N ASP A 165 -3.60 13.65 6.27
CA ASP A 165 -3.78 15.11 6.17
C ASP A 165 -2.43 15.84 6.16
N SER A 166 -1.39 15.32 6.82
CA SER A 166 -0.03 15.89 6.79
C SER A 166 0.72 15.66 5.46
N LEU A 167 0.20 14.77 4.59
CA LEU A 167 0.81 14.41 3.32
C LEU A 167 0.05 15.00 2.10
N LEU A 168 -1.16 15.51 2.31
CA LEU A 168 -1.98 16.12 1.25
C LEU A 168 -1.52 17.53 0.89
#